data_646589debdfada955205b31eb62a1e81
#
_entry.id   646589debdfada955205b31eb62a1e81
#
_cell.length_a   1.000
_cell.length_b   1.000
_cell.length_c   1.000
_cell.angle_alpha   90.00
_cell.angle_beta   90.00
_cell.angle_gamma   90.00
#
_symmetry.space_group_name_H-M   'P 1'
#
loop_
_entity.id
_entity.type
_entity.pdbx_description
1 polymer ?
#
loop_
_entity_poly.entity_id
_entity_poly.type
_entity_poly.pdbx_seq_one_letter_code
_entity_poly.pdbx_strand_id
1 'polypeptide(L)'
;MTRKIAIIGAGPAGYTLAQELVKTENEYQIDIFDKEAEIGGAIYTGIPEYRMPKTFLEKAYNGLIEAGVKFHFNTFVDQTMFKELQTNYDYVVVAIGAQIENTFGFETGNGVVAGLTLLYDLNINHKPVSYTHLRAHETLR
;
A
#
# COMPACT_ATOMS: atom_id res chain seq x y z
N MET A 1 -8.59 -23.61 18.33
CA MET A 1 -8.55 -22.29 18.99
C MET A 1 -8.17 -21.28 17.91
N THR A 2 -9.06 -20.39 17.54
CA THR A 2 -8.85 -19.40 16.48
C THR A 2 -7.80 -18.38 16.92
N ARG A 3 -6.72 -18.22 16.16
CA ARG A 3 -5.69 -17.23 16.47
C ARG A 3 -5.95 -15.93 15.73
N LYS A 4 -5.67 -14.81 16.39
CA LYS A 4 -5.87 -13.47 15.85
C LYS A 4 -4.56 -12.92 15.29
N ILE A 5 -4.60 -12.47 14.05
CA ILE A 5 -3.44 -11.91 13.36
C ILE A 5 -3.77 -10.48 12.92
N ALA A 6 -2.95 -9.51 13.34
CA ALA A 6 -2.95 -8.16 12.82
C ALA A 6 -1.84 -8.02 11.76
N ILE A 7 -2.17 -7.53 10.58
CA ILE A 7 -1.20 -7.21 9.53
C ILE A 7 -1.21 -5.70 9.33
N ILE A 8 -0.07 -5.07 9.48
CA ILE A 8 0.10 -3.62 9.29
C ILE A 8 0.68 -3.38 7.91
N GLY A 9 -0.16 -2.90 7.00
CA GLY A 9 0.12 -2.69 5.59
C GLY A 9 -0.65 -3.64 4.68
N ALA A 10 -1.50 -3.07 3.81
CA ALA A 10 -2.26 -3.79 2.77
C ALA A 10 -1.54 -3.80 1.42
N GLY A 11 -0.22 -3.60 1.43
CA GLY A 11 0.64 -3.74 0.25
C GLY A 11 0.84 -5.19 -0.18
N PRO A 12 1.66 -5.44 -1.22
CA PRO A 12 1.89 -6.79 -1.75
C PRO A 12 2.26 -7.82 -0.69
N ALA A 13 3.13 -7.48 0.25
CA ALA A 13 3.54 -8.38 1.31
C ALA A 13 2.37 -8.74 2.25
N GLY A 14 1.61 -7.72 2.69
CA GLY A 14 0.51 -7.91 3.64
C GLY A 14 -0.66 -8.70 3.07
N TYR A 15 -1.17 -8.31 1.89
CA TYR A 15 -2.31 -9.02 1.32
C TYR A 15 -1.95 -10.43 0.82
N THR A 16 -0.72 -10.64 0.30
CA THR A 16 -0.28 -11.98 -0.10
C THR A 16 -0.14 -12.90 1.11
N LEU A 17 0.38 -12.40 2.23
CA LEU A 17 0.39 -13.16 3.48
C LEU A 17 -1.02 -13.57 3.88
N ALA A 18 -1.98 -12.64 3.87
CA ALA A 18 -3.37 -12.96 4.17
C ALA A 18 -3.94 -14.02 3.23
N GLN A 19 -3.67 -13.91 1.92
CA GLN A 19 -4.09 -14.91 0.92
C GLN A 19 -3.52 -16.31 1.20
N GLU A 20 -2.29 -16.41 1.67
CA GLU A 20 -1.69 -17.70 2.03
C GLU A 20 -2.26 -18.23 3.36
N LEU A 21 -2.48 -17.36 4.34
CA LEU A 21 -3.05 -17.77 5.63
C LEU A 21 -4.49 -18.32 5.50
N VAL A 22 -5.33 -17.71 4.65
CA VAL A 22 -6.71 -18.20 4.45
C VAL A 22 -6.79 -19.53 3.72
N LYS A 23 -5.72 -19.98 3.06
CA LYS A 23 -5.63 -21.31 2.42
C LYS A 23 -5.22 -22.41 3.39
N THR A 24 -4.74 -22.05 4.58
CA THR A 24 -4.30 -23.05 5.56
C THR A 24 -5.48 -23.72 6.25
N GLU A 25 -5.27 -24.93 6.78
CA GLU A 25 -6.28 -25.62 7.58
C GLU A 25 -6.51 -24.99 8.96
N ASN A 26 -5.64 -24.04 9.34
CA ASN A 26 -5.77 -23.33 10.61
C ASN A 26 -6.81 -22.22 10.50
N GLU A 27 -7.63 -22.09 11.53
CA GLU A 27 -8.55 -20.95 11.63
C GLU A 27 -7.84 -19.72 12.16
N TYR A 28 -7.74 -18.70 11.31
CA TYR A 28 -7.21 -17.38 11.67
C TYR A 28 -8.29 -16.32 11.56
N GLN A 29 -8.36 -15.45 12.55
CA GLN A 29 -9.03 -14.16 12.41
C GLN A 29 -7.98 -13.16 11.97
N ILE A 30 -8.12 -12.60 10.76
CA ILE A 30 -7.11 -11.71 10.15
C ILE A 30 -7.71 -10.31 10.01
N ASP A 31 -7.02 -9.34 10.58
CA ASP A 31 -7.31 -7.92 10.45
C ASP A 31 -6.11 -7.23 9.78
N ILE A 32 -6.37 -6.49 8.69
CA ILE A 32 -5.35 -5.74 7.94
C ILE A 32 -5.59 -4.25 8.15
N PHE A 33 -4.55 -3.53 8.57
CA PHE A 33 -4.59 -2.09 8.82
C PHE A 33 -3.74 -1.37 7.77
N ASP A 34 -4.29 -0.35 7.12
CA ASP A 34 -3.53 0.47 6.19
C ASP A 34 -3.93 1.96 6.29
N LYS A 35 -2.95 2.84 6.14
CA LYS A 35 -3.18 4.29 6.12
C LYS A 35 -3.89 4.77 4.86
N GLU A 36 -3.75 4.03 3.76
CA GLU A 36 -4.40 4.32 2.49
C GLU A 36 -5.86 3.88 2.49
N ALA A 37 -6.62 4.36 1.50
CA ALA A 37 -8.03 4.03 1.36
C ALA A 37 -8.29 2.67 0.69
N GLU A 38 -7.27 2.08 0.09
CA GLU A 38 -7.39 0.88 -0.73
C GLU A 38 -6.19 -0.06 -0.59
N ILE A 39 -6.41 -1.32 -0.96
CA ILE A 39 -5.39 -2.37 -1.02
C ILE A 39 -4.38 -2.09 -2.15
N GLY A 40 -3.15 -2.53 -1.96
CA GLY A 40 -2.14 -2.57 -3.02
C GLY A 40 -0.83 -1.87 -2.67
N GLY A 41 -0.82 -0.96 -1.68
CA GLY A 41 0.40 -0.27 -1.26
C GLY A 41 1.13 0.37 -2.45
N ALA A 42 2.41 0.08 -2.64
CA ALA A 42 3.21 0.64 -3.74
C ALA A 42 2.67 0.32 -5.15
N ILE A 43 1.92 -0.75 -5.34
CA ILE A 43 1.25 -1.04 -6.61
C ILE A 43 0.14 -0.02 -6.86
N TYR A 44 -0.63 0.31 -5.83
CA TYR A 44 -1.72 1.27 -5.91
C TYR A 44 -1.20 2.72 -6.02
N THR A 45 -0.25 3.08 -5.18
CA THR A 45 0.26 4.46 -5.08
C THR A 45 1.31 4.80 -6.13
N GLY A 46 2.14 3.84 -6.55
CA GLY A 46 3.34 4.07 -7.35
C GLY A 46 3.28 3.60 -8.81
N ILE A 47 2.39 2.68 -9.17
CA ILE A 47 2.28 2.21 -10.56
C ILE A 47 1.10 2.89 -11.24
N PRO A 48 1.30 3.64 -12.34
CA PRO A 48 0.23 4.26 -13.09
C PRO A 48 -0.74 3.23 -13.68
N GLU A 49 -2.03 3.57 -13.75
CA GLU A 49 -3.08 2.65 -14.21
C GLU A 49 -2.88 2.17 -15.66
N TYR A 50 -2.34 3.02 -16.54
CA TYR A 50 -2.03 2.64 -17.91
C TYR A 50 -0.93 1.57 -18.03
N ARG A 51 -0.11 1.39 -16.97
CA ARG A 51 0.92 0.33 -16.91
C ARG A 51 0.37 -0.94 -16.29
N MET A 52 -0.51 -0.82 -15.33
CA MET A 52 -1.08 -1.94 -14.61
C MET A 52 -2.51 -1.59 -14.16
N PRO A 53 -3.53 -2.16 -14.81
CA PRO A 53 -4.92 -1.98 -14.37
C PRO A 53 -5.11 -2.43 -12.93
N LYS A 54 -5.87 -1.68 -12.15
CA LYS A 54 -6.07 -1.96 -10.72
C LYS A 54 -7.10 -3.07 -10.45
N THR A 55 -7.77 -3.56 -11.48
CA THR A 55 -8.82 -4.60 -11.38
C THR A 55 -8.37 -5.88 -10.68
N PHE A 56 -7.07 -6.22 -10.76
CA PHE A 56 -6.55 -7.40 -10.04
C PHE A 56 -6.49 -7.16 -8.52
N LEU A 57 -6.30 -5.91 -8.07
CA LEU A 57 -6.35 -5.54 -6.65
C LEU A 57 -7.76 -5.68 -6.10
N GLU A 58 -8.78 -5.25 -6.87
CA GLU A 58 -10.18 -5.44 -6.52
C GLU A 58 -10.52 -6.93 -6.37
N LYS A 59 -10.02 -7.76 -7.29
CA LYS A 59 -10.20 -9.21 -7.22
C LYS A 59 -9.54 -9.81 -5.98
N ALA A 60 -8.33 -9.38 -5.66
CA ALA A 60 -7.61 -9.81 -4.46
C ALA A 60 -8.35 -9.39 -3.18
N TYR A 61 -8.82 -8.15 -3.14
CA TYR A 61 -9.61 -7.60 -2.03
C TYR A 61 -10.90 -8.40 -1.80
N ASN A 62 -11.71 -8.58 -2.85
CA ASN A 62 -12.97 -9.30 -2.76
C ASN A 62 -12.76 -10.74 -2.29
N GLY A 63 -11.75 -11.44 -2.80
CA GLY A 63 -11.44 -12.80 -2.35
C GLY A 63 -11.05 -12.88 -0.87
N LEU A 64 -10.36 -11.87 -0.35
CA LEU A 64 -10.01 -11.80 1.07
C LEU A 64 -11.22 -11.46 1.96
N ILE A 65 -12.09 -10.56 1.50
CA ILE A 65 -13.36 -10.25 2.20
C ILE A 65 -14.26 -11.50 2.26
N GLU A 66 -14.41 -12.21 1.15
CA GLU A 66 -15.17 -13.46 1.10
C GLU A 66 -14.60 -14.54 2.06
N ALA A 67 -13.28 -14.55 2.24
CA ALA A 67 -12.59 -15.41 3.18
C ALA A 67 -12.67 -14.94 4.65
N GLY A 68 -13.35 -13.81 4.92
CA GLY A 68 -13.57 -13.29 6.27
C GLY A 68 -12.46 -12.39 6.81
N VAL A 69 -11.51 -11.96 5.99
CA VAL A 69 -10.48 -10.99 6.37
C VAL A 69 -11.11 -9.61 6.52
N LYS A 70 -10.75 -8.90 7.59
CA LYS A 70 -11.24 -7.54 7.85
C LYS A 70 -10.17 -6.52 7.47
N PHE A 71 -10.58 -5.46 6.76
CA PHE A 71 -9.72 -4.34 6.40
C PHE A 71 -10.10 -3.09 7.19
N HIS A 72 -9.08 -2.42 7.72
CA HIS A 72 -9.15 -1.15 8.42
C HIS A 72 -8.33 -0.12 7.62
N PHE A 73 -8.95 0.42 6.58
CA PHE A 73 -8.36 1.47 5.75
C PHE A 73 -8.40 2.84 6.42
N ASN A 74 -7.66 3.81 5.88
CA ASN A 74 -7.49 5.14 6.45
C ASN A 74 -7.06 5.10 7.92
N THR A 75 -6.31 4.08 8.28
CA THR A 75 -5.89 3.81 9.66
C THR A 75 -4.36 3.80 9.74
N PHE A 76 -3.81 4.86 10.25
CA PHE A 76 -2.37 4.94 10.53
C PHE A 76 -2.07 4.30 11.88
N VAL A 77 -1.29 3.22 11.87
CA VAL A 77 -0.87 2.53 13.09
C VAL A 77 0.34 3.27 13.67
N ASP A 78 0.09 4.09 14.67
CA ASP A 78 1.12 4.76 15.45
C ASP A 78 1.67 3.85 16.58
N GLN A 79 2.59 4.37 17.38
CA GLN A 79 3.21 3.62 18.47
C GLN A 79 2.20 3.17 19.53
N THR A 80 1.17 3.97 19.81
CA THR A 80 0.13 3.65 20.79
C THR A 80 -0.73 2.51 20.30
N MET A 81 -1.26 2.64 19.08
CA MET A 81 -2.05 1.60 18.45
C MET A 81 -1.25 0.31 18.24
N PHE A 82 0.03 0.41 17.91
CA PHE A 82 0.90 -0.77 17.78
C PHE A 82 0.96 -1.59 19.09
N LYS A 83 1.09 -0.91 20.24
CA LYS A 83 1.07 -1.57 21.57
C LYS A 83 -0.29 -2.23 21.86
N GLU A 84 -1.38 -1.56 21.46
CA GLU A 84 -2.73 -2.14 21.60
C GLU A 84 -2.88 -3.40 20.74
N LEU A 85 -2.39 -3.38 19.49
CA LEU A 85 -2.40 -4.56 18.63
C LEU A 85 -1.58 -5.71 19.23
N GLN A 86 -0.40 -5.43 19.80
CA GLN A 86 0.42 -6.44 20.46
C GLN A 86 -0.31 -7.10 21.67
N THR A 87 -1.23 -6.37 22.30
CA THR A 87 -1.99 -6.89 23.44
C THR A 87 -3.21 -7.69 23.01
N ASN A 88 -3.85 -7.29 21.89
CA ASN A 88 -5.14 -7.83 21.46
C ASN A 88 -5.05 -8.95 20.41
N TYR A 89 -3.89 -9.14 19.79
CA TYR A 89 -3.64 -10.13 18.75
C TYR A 89 -2.54 -11.10 19.17
N ASP A 90 -2.65 -12.34 18.70
CA ASP A 90 -1.63 -13.38 18.96
C ASP A 90 -0.36 -13.11 18.14
N TYR A 91 -0.52 -12.52 16.96
CA TYR A 91 0.58 -12.13 16.07
C TYR A 91 0.33 -10.74 15.47
N VAL A 92 1.38 -9.95 15.41
CA VAL A 92 1.40 -8.66 14.70
C VAL A 92 2.49 -8.71 13.64
N VAL A 93 2.09 -8.58 12.38
CA VAL A 93 3.01 -8.61 11.24
C VAL A 93 3.16 -7.21 10.67
N VAL A 94 4.40 -6.74 10.56
CA VAL A 94 4.71 -5.41 10.03
C VAL A 94 5.09 -5.56 8.55
N ALA A 95 4.24 -5.05 7.65
CA ALA A 95 4.38 -5.11 6.20
C ALA A 95 4.21 -3.74 5.53
N ILE A 96 4.74 -2.69 6.18
CA ILE A 96 4.53 -1.28 5.83
C ILE A 96 5.27 -0.81 4.57
N GLY A 97 6.17 -1.60 4.04
CA GLY A 97 6.98 -1.26 2.86
C GLY A 97 8.00 -0.13 3.10
N ALA A 98 8.62 0.35 2.02
CA ALA A 98 9.56 1.46 2.05
C ALA A 98 8.81 2.77 1.73
N GLN A 99 8.57 3.58 2.77
CA GLN A 99 7.78 4.81 2.66
C GLN A 99 8.63 6.08 2.46
N ILE A 100 9.94 5.99 2.75
CA ILE A 100 10.87 7.13 2.64
C ILE A 100 11.61 7.04 1.32
N GLU A 101 11.48 8.08 0.53
CA GLU A 101 12.15 8.24 -0.75
C GLU A 101 13.62 8.62 -0.57
N ASN A 102 14.50 7.96 -1.31
CA ASN A 102 15.91 8.33 -1.33
C ASN A 102 16.16 9.35 -2.46
N THR A 103 16.42 10.58 -2.11
CA THR A 103 16.72 11.66 -3.05
C THR A 103 18.21 11.78 -3.39
N PHE A 104 19.07 10.92 -2.82
CA PHE A 104 20.53 10.96 -3.02
C PHE A 104 21.17 12.32 -2.74
N GLY A 105 20.57 13.11 -1.84
CA GLY A 105 21.04 14.45 -1.49
C GLY A 105 20.57 15.57 -2.43
N PHE A 106 19.76 15.28 -3.44
CA PHE A 106 19.11 16.31 -4.24
C PHE A 106 18.00 16.99 -3.44
N GLU A 107 18.00 18.31 -3.46
CA GLU A 107 16.92 19.10 -2.89
C GLU A 107 15.68 19.07 -3.80
N THR A 108 14.51 18.85 -3.20
CA THR A 108 13.23 18.95 -3.89
C THR A 108 12.72 20.39 -3.85
N GLY A 109 11.94 20.79 -4.86
CA GLY A 109 11.47 22.16 -5.04
C GLY A 109 12.00 22.77 -6.34
N ASN A 110 11.54 23.94 -6.71
CA ASN A 110 11.98 24.67 -7.92
C ASN A 110 11.94 23.81 -9.19
N GLY A 111 10.90 22.97 -9.34
CA GLY A 111 10.74 22.08 -10.49
C GLY A 111 11.36 20.68 -10.30
N VAL A 112 12.08 20.43 -9.20
CA VAL A 112 12.60 19.11 -8.83
C VAL A 112 11.58 18.42 -7.92
N VAL A 113 11.05 17.28 -8.36
CA VAL A 113 10.08 16.48 -7.61
C VAL A 113 10.63 15.07 -7.46
N ALA A 114 10.50 14.53 -6.26
CA ALA A 114 10.84 13.15 -5.99
C ALA A 114 9.86 12.20 -6.70
N GLY A 115 10.37 11.10 -7.29
CA GLY A 115 9.61 10.27 -8.22
C GLY A 115 8.40 9.58 -7.59
N LEU A 116 8.55 9.04 -6.36
CA LEU A 116 7.44 8.42 -5.65
C LEU A 116 6.37 9.45 -5.25
N THR A 117 6.79 10.64 -4.83
CA THR A 117 5.87 11.75 -4.53
C THR A 117 5.05 12.12 -5.78
N LEU A 118 5.70 12.23 -6.95
CA LEU A 118 5.01 12.52 -8.20
C LEU A 118 3.99 11.43 -8.55
N LEU A 119 4.38 10.17 -8.43
CA LEU A 119 3.50 9.03 -8.74
C LEU A 119 2.32 8.96 -7.78
N TYR A 120 2.54 9.23 -6.49
CA TYR A 120 1.48 9.30 -5.50
C TYR A 120 0.49 10.42 -5.83
N ASP A 121 0.97 11.61 -6.15
CA ASP A 121 0.15 12.76 -6.53
C ASP A 121 -0.70 12.48 -7.78
N LEU A 122 -0.14 11.76 -8.75
CA LEU A 122 -0.87 11.35 -9.94
C LEU A 122 -1.95 10.29 -9.66
N ASN A 123 -1.59 9.25 -8.93
CA ASN A 123 -2.46 8.09 -8.75
C ASN A 123 -3.54 8.32 -7.69
N ILE A 124 -3.21 9.04 -6.61
CA ILE A 124 -4.07 9.20 -5.44
C ILE A 124 -4.73 10.58 -5.41
N ASN A 125 -3.92 11.63 -5.56
CA ASN A 125 -4.42 13.00 -5.46
C ASN A 125 -4.99 13.52 -6.79
N HIS A 126 -4.83 12.75 -7.89
CA HIS A 126 -5.26 13.14 -9.25
C HIS A 126 -4.81 14.54 -9.64
N LYS A 127 -3.64 14.96 -9.14
CA LYS A 127 -3.09 16.27 -9.48
C LYS A 127 -2.69 16.29 -10.95
N PRO A 128 -3.17 17.27 -11.71
CA PRO A 128 -2.77 17.40 -13.11
C PRO A 128 -1.26 17.67 -13.16
N VAL A 129 -0.52 16.83 -13.88
CA VAL A 129 0.86 17.11 -14.20
C VAL A 129 0.86 18.20 -15.27
N SER A 130 1.42 19.35 -14.96
CA SER A 130 1.69 20.34 -15.97
C SER A 130 2.83 19.84 -16.85
N TYR A 131 2.48 19.31 -18.02
CA TYR A 131 3.44 18.85 -19.03
C TYR A 131 4.32 19.97 -19.59
N THR A 132 4.11 21.22 -19.19
CA THR A 132 4.91 22.36 -19.66
C THR A 132 6.38 22.29 -19.27
N HIS A 133 6.75 21.44 -18.29
CA HIS A 133 8.12 21.23 -17.86
C HIS A 133 8.70 19.86 -18.26
N LEU A 134 7.87 18.95 -18.70
CA LEU A 134 8.30 17.70 -19.32
C LEU A 134 8.36 17.91 -20.83
N ARG A 135 9.26 18.76 -21.30
CA ARG A 135 9.71 18.62 -22.67
C ARG A 135 10.43 17.27 -22.73
N ALA A 136 9.74 16.27 -23.27
CA ALA A 136 10.46 15.17 -23.86
C ALA A 136 11.59 15.79 -24.67
N HIS A 137 12.84 15.41 -24.43
CA HIS A 137 13.88 15.61 -25.40
C HIS A 137 13.40 14.87 -26.64
N GLU A 138 12.72 15.61 -27.51
CA GLU A 138 12.53 15.16 -28.87
C GLU A 138 13.93 14.89 -29.35
N THR A 139 14.19 13.62 -29.57
CA THR A 139 15.40 13.09 -30.12
C THR A 139 15.86 14.00 -31.22
N LEU A 140 16.98 14.63 -30.96
CA LEU A 140 17.77 15.25 -32.02
C LEU A 140 18.00 14.19 -33.09
N ARG A 141 17.40 14.39 -34.24
CA ARG A 141 17.76 13.72 -35.48
C ARG A 141 19.16 14.11 -35.89
#